data_02d5e7fdf71465e9c2456e9311df8eff
#
_entry.id   02d5e7fdf71465e9c2456e9311df8eff
#
_cell.length_a   1.000
_cell.length_b   1.000
_cell.length_c   1.000
_cell.angle_alpha   90.00
_cell.angle_beta   90.00
_cell.angle_gamma   90.00
#
_symmetry.space_group_name_H-M   'P 1'
#
loop_
_entity.id
_entity.type
_entity.pdbx_description
1 polymer ?
#
loop_
_entity_poly.entity_id
_entity_poly.type
_entity_poly.pdbx_seq_one_letter_code
_entity_poly.pdbx_strand_id
1 'polypeptide(L)'
;MTASELEQTAWHNVRSFTLFRVFFTARFYYPVYALLFLDYGLTLSQFAILNGLWAVTIVFFEVPSGALADTLGRRKLLIIAGSCMLMEMAVLLLAPIGGGTWLFTCFALNRLLSGIAEAAASGADEALTYDSLKAAGLEGRWGKVLERVQRDTSLGFFFAMMIGAAVYDPQMINAILVFFGQSVSVDQSDLIKLPIFLTLLSAVVVFWMALRMQEAPREEELGIRETLARCWRETGVTARWIWTTYLPFCIILAAMVLDSVIRQFLTLASEYWNVINLPIASYGLIGSGMALMGLFVPRVARILAEKRTPLQNFITTAAAVFIGLVGLGFAIPYWGIIPAIFLYASIQLTGFFVSRYLNEAAPSKQRATVLSFRGLSTNFSYGILSLMYSGLIVWIKTQERGAIVGDASQQSIFVESLQWLPWYFLVCLGLVFVSQHLRFGNKQSD
;
A
#
# COMPACT_ATOMS: atom_id res chain seq x y z
N MET A 1 2.72 -21.96 -32.55
CA MET A 1 2.58 -22.84 -31.36
C MET A 1 1.36 -23.72 -31.56
N THR A 2 1.43 -25.00 -31.21
CA THR A 2 0.27 -25.90 -31.18
C THR A 2 -0.68 -25.56 -30.04
N ALA A 3 -1.95 -26.01 -30.10
CA ALA A 3 -2.91 -25.78 -29.00
C ALA A 3 -2.41 -26.32 -27.66
N SER A 4 -1.70 -27.49 -27.66
CA SER A 4 -1.10 -28.07 -26.47
C SER A 4 0.04 -27.22 -25.89
N GLU A 5 0.88 -26.61 -26.73
CA GLU A 5 1.96 -25.72 -26.30
C GLU A 5 1.40 -24.41 -25.68
N LEU A 6 0.32 -23.87 -26.26
CA LEU A 6 -0.38 -22.69 -25.72
C LEU A 6 -0.97 -22.98 -24.34
N GLU A 7 -1.60 -24.15 -24.17
CA GLU A 7 -2.14 -24.57 -22.88
C GLU A 7 -1.04 -24.76 -21.83
N GLN A 8 0.07 -25.40 -22.18
CA GLN A 8 1.22 -25.57 -21.27
C GLN A 8 1.82 -24.21 -20.87
N THR A 9 1.97 -23.30 -21.82
CA THR A 9 2.44 -21.92 -21.57
C THR A 9 1.49 -21.17 -20.64
N ALA A 10 0.19 -21.27 -20.85
CA ALA A 10 -0.81 -20.62 -20.01
C ALA A 10 -0.74 -21.09 -18.54
N TRP A 11 -0.68 -22.42 -18.31
CA TRP A 11 -0.55 -22.96 -16.97
C TRP A 11 0.82 -22.71 -16.34
N HIS A 12 1.87 -22.63 -17.13
CA HIS A 12 3.19 -22.19 -16.65
C HIS A 12 3.12 -20.73 -16.17
N ASN A 13 2.52 -19.84 -16.94
CA ASN A 13 2.33 -18.44 -16.56
C ASN A 13 1.44 -18.28 -15.33
N VAL A 14 0.37 -19.05 -15.19
CA VAL A 14 -0.48 -19.06 -13.99
C VAL A 14 0.32 -19.42 -12.74
N ARG A 15 1.18 -20.44 -12.81
CA ARG A 15 2.04 -20.84 -11.67
C ARG A 15 3.05 -19.74 -11.33
N SER A 16 3.72 -19.19 -12.35
CA SER A 16 4.70 -18.12 -12.18
C SER A 16 4.06 -16.85 -11.61
N PHE A 17 2.88 -16.49 -12.09
CA PHE A 17 2.08 -15.37 -11.59
C PHE A 17 1.68 -15.55 -10.12
N THR A 18 1.20 -16.76 -9.74
CA THR A 18 0.83 -17.04 -8.36
C THR A 18 2.03 -16.85 -7.43
N LEU A 19 3.20 -17.45 -7.77
CA LEU A 19 4.41 -17.31 -6.96
C LEU A 19 4.92 -15.85 -6.96
N PHE A 20 4.92 -15.19 -8.12
CA PHE A 20 5.28 -13.77 -8.22
C PHE A 20 4.45 -12.94 -7.24
N ARG A 21 3.12 -13.04 -7.26
CA ARG A 21 2.21 -12.28 -6.38
C ARG A 21 2.42 -12.61 -4.90
N VAL A 22 2.53 -13.89 -4.55
CA VAL A 22 2.77 -14.33 -3.18
C VAL A 22 4.04 -13.69 -2.63
N PHE A 23 5.17 -13.83 -3.33
CA PHE A 23 6.46 -13.33 -2.84
C PHE A 23 6.65 -11.82 -3.01
N PHE A 24 6.00 -11.19 -4.00
CA PHE A 24 5.99 -9.73 -4.15
C PHE A 24 5.28 -9.04 -2.98
N THR A 25 4.22 -9.69 -2.46
CA THR A 25 3.43 -9.19 -1.31
C THR A 25 4.06 -9.61 0.03
N ALA A 26 4.80 -10.74 0.09
CA ALA A 26 5.42 -11.27 1.30
C ALA A 26 6.67 -10.48 1.70
N ARG A 27 6.45 -9.28 2.24
CA ARG A 27 7.50 -8.38 2.75
C ARG A 27 7.61 -8.54 4.26
N PHE A 28 8.59 -9.27 4.72
CA PHE A 28 8.78 -9.64 6.13
C PHE A 28 9.03 -8.45 7.06
N TYR A 29 9.43 -7.29 6.56
CA TYR A 29 9.61 -6.09 7.37
C TYR A 29 8.33 -5.25 7.58
N TYR A 30 7.22 -5.59 6.92
CA TYR A 30 5.97 -4.83 7.06
C TYR A 30 5.41 -4.76 8.48
N PRO A 31 5.44 -5.84 9.32
CA PRO A 31 4.91 -5.74 10.69
C PRO A 31 5.67 -4.73 11.56
N VAL A 32 6.94 -4.48 11.24
CA VAL A 32 7.83 -3.55 11.96
C VAL A 32 8.22 -2.33 11.12
N TYR A 33 7.43 -1.97 10.13
CA TYR A 33 7.79 -1.04 9.06
C TYR A 33 8.31 0.32 9.56
N ALA A 34 7.53 1.06 10.34
CA ALA A 34 7.98 2.36 10.86
C ALA A 34 9.09 2.18 11.91
N LEU A 35 8.92 1.20 12.82
CA LEU A 35 9.90 0.91 13.86
C LEU A 35 11.29 0.61 13.27
N LEU A 36 11.34 -0.24 12.24
CA LEU A 36 12.58 -0.58 11.54
C LEU A 36 13.30 0.66 10.99
N PHE A 37 12.59 1.61 10.38
CA PHE A 37 13.19 2.84 9.86
C PHE A 37 13.76 3.71 10.98
N LEU A 38 13.04 3.79 12.11
CA LEU A 38 13.49 4.55 13.29
C LEU A 38 14.70 3.88 13.94
N ASP A 39 14.71 2.56 14.07
CA ASP A 39 15.82 1.77 14.63
C ASP A 39 17.10 1.85 13.78
N TYR A 40 16.97 2.08 12.46
CA TYR A 40 18.12 2.42 11.61
C TYR A 40 18.72 3.80 11.95
N GLY A 41 17.98 4.67 12.64
CA GLY A 41 18.39 6.01 13.02
C GLY A 41 17.77 7.14 12.20
N LEU A 42 16.70 6.85 11.43
CA LEU A 42 15.91 7.88 10.77
C LEU A 42 14.97 8.57 11.77
N THR A 43 14.71 9.84 11.55
CA THR A 43 13.68 10.56 12.30
C THR A 43 12.28 10.28 11.73
N LEU A 44 11.25 10.46 12.54
CA LEU A 44 9.86 10.33 12.12
C LEU A 44 9.52 11.28 10.95
N SER A 45 10.08 12.50 10.94
CA SER A 45 9.95 13.44 9.83
C SER A 45 10.58 12.91 8.53
N GLN A 46 11.79 12.32 8.60
CA GLN A 46 12.44 11.68 7.46
C GLN A 46 11.65 10.48 6.95
N PHE A 47 11.11 9.66 7.86
CA PHE A 47 10.22 8.56 7.50
C PHE A 47 9.01 9.05 6.70
N ALA A 48 8.36 10.13 7.14
CA ALA A 48 7.22 10.71 6.43
C ALA A 48 7.61 11.27 5.05
N ILE A 49 8.75 11.96 4.91
CA ILE A 49 9.27 12.43 3.62
C ILE A 49 9.49 11.25 2.67
N LEU A 50 10.09 10.16 3.16
CA LEU A 50 10.37 8.96 2.37
C LEU A 50 9.08 8.28 1.87
N ASN A 51 8.03 8.26 2.67
CA ASN A 51 6.71 7.76 2.23
C ASN A 51 6.06 8.70 1.21
N GLY A 52 6.22 10.03 1.38
CA GLY A 52 5.83 11.00 0.36
C GLY A 52 6.56 10.78 -0.97
N LEU A 53 7.87 10.57 -0.92
CA LEU A 53 8.69 10.27 -2.09
C LEU A 53 8.23 8.99 -2.81
N TRP A 54 7.92 7.93 -2.07
CA TRP A 54 7.37 6.70 -2.62
C TRP A 54 6.04 6.93 -3.33
N ALA A 55 5.11 7.66 -2.71
CA ALA A 55 3.81 7.97 -3.28
C ALA A 55 3.92 8.81 -4.56
N VAL A 56 4.78 9.83 -4.55
CA VAL A 56 5.09 10.67 -5.73
C VAL A 56 5.68 9.81 -6.85
N THR A 57 6.59 8.90 -6.53
CA THR A 57 7.18 7.98 -7.52
C THR A 57 6.11 7.14 -8.20
N ILE A 58 5.18 6.54 -7.44
CA ILE A 58 4.08 5.78 -8.03
C ILE A 58 3.24 6.65 -8.95
N VAL A 59 2.84 7.85 -8.51
CA VAL A 59 2.03 8.78 -9.32
C VAL A 59 2.69 9.07 -10.67
N PHE A 60 4.01 9.28 -10.68
CA PHE A 60 4.74 9.57 -11.92
C PHE A 60 4.92 8.36 -12.84
N PHE A 61 5.05 7.15 -12.28
CA PHE A 61 5.36 5.95 -13.06
C PHE A 61 4.14 5.09 -13.39
N GLU A 62 3.00 5.25 -12.72
CA GLU A 62 1.81 4.40 -12.93
C GLU A 62 1.23 4.54 -14.36
N VAL A 63 1.08 5.77 -14.87
CA VAL A 63 0.60 6.00 -16.25
C VAL A 63 1.62 5.57 -17.30
N PRO A 64 2.90 5.96 -17.21
CA PRO A 64 3.93 5.48 -18.12
C PRO A 64 4.11 3.96 -18.12
N SER A 65 4.01 3.28 -16.97
CA SER A 65 4.16 1.82 -16.90
C SER A 65 3.11 1.08 -17.70
N GLY A 66 1.85 1.53 -17.67
CA GLY A 66 0.78 0.98 -18.51
C GLY A 66 1.09 1.09 -20.00
N ALA A 67 1.54 2.27 -20.45
CA ALA A 67 1.96 2.48 -21.84
C ALA A 67 3.19 1.64 -22.24
N LEU A 68 4.15 1.49 -21.33
CA LEU A 68 5.31 0.64 -21.53
C LEU A 68 4.94 -0.85 -21.55
N ALA A 69 3.92 -1.28 -20.79
CA ALA A 69 3.38 -2.63 -20.85
C ALA A 69 2.89 -2.99 -22.25
N ASP A 70 2.22 -2.05 -22.90
CA ASP A 70 1.64 -2.24 -24.24
C ASP A 70 2.69 -2.18 -25.34
N THR A 71 3.82 -1.49 -25.13
CA THR A 71 4.88 -1.31 -26.16
C THR A 71 6.11 -2.19 -25.95
N LEU A 72 6.71 -2.15 -24.77
CA LEU A 72 7.93 -2.94 -24.49
C LEU A 72 7.62 -4.41 -24.15
N GLY A 73 6.43 -4.67 -23.65
CA GLY A 73 6.05 -5.97 -23.20
C GLY A 73 5.83 -6.07 -21.69
N ARG A 74 4.76 -6.77 -21.31
CA ARG A 74 4.41 -6.97 -19.89
C ARG A 74 5.47 -7.78 -19.15
N ARG A 75 6.05 -8.80 -19.79
CA ARG A 75 7.17 -9.58 -19.22
C ARG A 75 8.36 -8.71 -18.87
N LYS A 76 8.76 -7.76 -19.74
CA LYS A 76 9.89 -6.86 -19.47
C LYS A 76 9.62 -5.97 -18.26
N LEU A 77 8.38 -5.48 -18.10
CA LEU A 77 7.98 -4.71 -16.93
C LEU A 77 8.04 -5.52 -15.64
N LEU A 78 7.60 -6.78 -15.67
CA LEU A 78 7.73 -7.66 -14.50
C LEU A 78 9.19 -7.96 -14.14
N ILE A 79 10.08 -8.07 -15.13
CA ILE A 79 11.53 -8.18 -14.91
C ILE A 79 12.07 -6.90 -14.26
N ILE A 80 11.64 -5.72 -14.74
CA ILE A 80 12.01 -4.42 -14.13
C ILE A 80 11.50 -4.37 -12.68
N ALA A 81 10.25 -4.75 -12.41
CA ALA A 81 9.69 -4.79 -11.06
C ALA A 81 10.51 -5.70 -10.12
N GLY A 82 10.81 -6.92 -10.55
CA GLY A 82 11.64 -7.87 -9.80
C GLY A 82 13.07 -7.37 -9.58
N SER A 83 13.68 -6.75 -10.60
CA SER A 83 15.02 -6.14 -10.48
C SER A 83 15.03 -4.99 -9.48
N CYS A 84 14.03 -4.10 -9.55
CA CYS A 84 13.89 -3.01 -8.59
C CYS A 84 13.68 -3.52 -7.17
N MET A 85 12.87 -4.58 -6.97
CA MET A 85 12.67 -5.20 -5.66
C MET A 85 13.97 -5.83 -5.11
N LEU A 86 14.78 -6.46 -5.95
CA LEU A 86 16.10 -6.95 -5.56
C LEU A 86 17.03 -5.80 -5.13
N MET A 87 17.11 -4.76 -5.95
CA MET A 87 17.98 -3.60 -5.68
C MET A 87 17.53 -2.85 -4.43
N GLU A 88 16.21 -2.64 -4.22
CA GLU A 88 15.69 -1.94 -3.06
C GLU A 88 16.06 -2.67 -1.74
N MET A 89 16.00 -4.00 -1.72
CA MET A 89 16.38 -4.79 -0.56
C MET A 89 17.89 -4.85 -0.35
N ALA A 90 18.66 -4.98 -1.42
CA ALA A 90 20.12 -4.93 -1.36
C ALA A 90 20.63 -3.60 -0.79
N VAL A 91 20.05 -2.47 -1.23
CA VAL A 91 20.38 -1.14 -0.72
C VAL A 91 20.12 -1.04 0.79
N LEU A 92 18.99 -1.55 1.29
CA LEU A 92 18.68 -1.53 2.73
C LEU A 92 19.61 -2.43 3.54
N LEU A 93 20.00 -3.61 3.04
CA LEU A 93 20.96 -4.49 3.72
C LEU A 93 22.34 -3.84 3.85
N LEU A 94 22.75 -3.07 2.83
CA LEU A 94 24.04 -2.37 2.81
C LEU A 94 23.98 -1.01 3.53
N ALA A 95 22.78 -0.52 3.86
CA ALA A 95 22.61 0.77 4.54
C ALA A 95 23.28 0.74 5.93
N PRO A 96 23.99 1.82 6.31
CA PRO A 96 24.56 1.97 7.63
C PRO A 96 23.46 2.15 8.69
N ILE A 97 23.73 1.76 9.93
CA ILE A 97 22.88 2.04 11.08
C ILE A 97 23.47 3.26 11.80
N GLY A 98 22.62 4.13 12.37
CA GLY A 98 23.08 5.23 13.21
C GLY A 98 22.80 6.64 12.65
N GLY A 99 22.00 6.74 11.60
CA GLY A 99 21.56 8.04 11.06
C GLY A 99 22.52 8.66 10.04
N GLY A 100 22.26 9.92 9.71
CA GLY A 100 23.07 10.70 8.78
C GLY A 100 22.55 10.74 7.34
N THR A 101 23.17 11.62 6.53
CA THR A 101 22.73 11.89 5.14
C THR A 101 22.84 10.65 4.26
N TRP A 102 23.87 9.84 4.47
CA TRP A 102 24.07 8.63 3.66
C TRP A 102 22.98 7.60 3.93
N LEU A 103 22.59 7.40 5.19
CA LEU A 103 21.46 6.54 5.54
C LEU A 103 20.18 7.02 4.84
N PHE A 104 19.86 8.33 4.95
CA PHE A 104 18.68 8.91 4.30
C PHE A 104 18.71 8.69 2.79
N THR A 105 19.87 8.84 2.14
CA THR A 105 20.02 8.62 0.69
C THR A 105 19.75 7.15 0.31
N CYS A 106 20.25 6.18 1.09
CA CYS A 106 19.95 4.76 0.88
C CYS A 106 18.44 4.49 0.96
N PHE A 107 17.77 5.04 1.97
CA PHE A 107 16.33 4.88 2.13
C PHE A 107 15.53 5.64 1.06
N ALA A 108 16.00 6.80 0.59
CA ALA A 108 15.39 7.51 -0.53
C ALA A 108 15.49 6.69 -1.83
N LEU A 109 16.64 6.10 -2.10
CA LEU A 109 16.82 5.20 -3.24
C LEU A 109 15.92 3.96 -3.12
N ASN A 110 15.83 3.36 -1.93
CA ASN A 110 14.89 2.26 -1.68
C ASN A 110 13.45 2.68 -1.99
N ARG A 111 12.99 3.87 -1.55
CA ARG A 111 11.62 4.35 -1.80
C ARG A 111 11.35 4.59 -3.28
N LEU A 112 12.31 5.13 -4.02
CA LEU A 112 12.22 5.30 -5.48
C LEU A 112 12.13 3.94 -6.18
N LEU A 113 13.02 3.00 -5.87
CA LEU A 113 13.01 1.65 -6.44
C LEU A 113 11.71 0.90 -6.12
N SER A 114 11.24 1.00 -4.87
CA SER A 114 9.97 0.40 -4.43
C SER A 114 8.77 0.98 -5.18
N GLY A 115 8.72 2.30 -5.37
CA GLY A 115 7.64 2.94 -6.14
C GLY A 115 7.65 2.55 -7.62
N ILE A 116 8.83 2.44 -8.23
CA ILE A 116 8.97 1.96 -9.61
C ILE A 116 8.56 0.48 -9.72
N ALA A 117 8.97 -0.37 -8.78
CA ALA A 117 8.61 -1.78 -8.75
C ALA A 117 7.09 -1.97 -8.67
N GLU A 118 6.42 -1.22 -7.79
CA GLU A 118 4.96 -1.25 -7.63
C GLU A 118 4.24 -0.81 -8.90
N ALA A 119 4.65 0.33 -9.47
CA ALA A 119 4.06 0.84 -10.71
C ALA A 119 4.29 -0.10 -11.90
N ALA A 120 5.47 -0.73 -12.01
CA ALA A 120 5.79 -1.65 -13.11
C ALA A 120 5.06 -2.99 -13.00
N ALA A 121 4.79 -3.48 -11.78
CA ALA A 121 4.02 -4.70 -11.54
C ALA A 121 2.51 -4.48 -11.71
N SER A 122 2.02 -3.25 -11.45
CA SER A 122 0.59 -2.91 -11.42
C SER A 122 -0.12 -3.28 -12.71
N GLY A 123 -0.97 -4.31 -12.66
CA GLY A 123 -1.77 -4.80 -13.77
C GLY A 123 -1.01 -5.57 -14.86
N ALA A 124 0.31 -5.47 -14.95
CA ALA A 124 1.11 -6.15 -15.97
C ALA A 124 1.13 -7.68 -15.77
N ASP A 125 1.17 -8.12 -14.53
CA ASP A 125 1.18 -9.54 -14.13
C ASP A 125 -0.17 -10.23 -14.39
N GLU A 126 -1.26 -9.58 -14.02
CA GLU A 126 -2.63 -10.07 -14.29
C GLU A 126 -2.91 -10.13 -15.79
N ALA A 127 -2.57 -9.05 -16.50
CA ALA A 127 -2.82 -8.94 -17.92
C ALA A 127 -2.01 -9.96 -18.74
N LEU A 128 -0.72 -10.17 -18.42
CA LEU A 128 0.10 -11.20 -19.07
C LEU A 128 -0.50 -12.60 -18.91
N THR A 129 -0.94 -12.91 -17.70
CA THR A 129 -1.49 -14.24 -17.37
C THR A 129 -2.85 -14.44 -18.03
N TYR A 130 -3.71 -13.42 -18.03
CA TYR A 130 -5.01 -13.45 -18.69
C TYR A 130 -4.88 -13.65 -20.19
N ASP A 131 -3.97 -12.91 -20.84
CA ASP A 131 -3.75 -13.04 -22.29
C ASP A 131 -3.22 -14.42 -22.65
N SER A 132 -2.38 -15.03 -21.80
CA SER A 132 -1.92 -16.41 -22.02
C SER A 132 -3.07 -17.42 -21.95
N LEU A 133 -4.00 -17.25 -20.99
CA LEU A 133 -5.20 -18.07 -20.88
C LEU A 133 -6.13 -17.88 -22.07
N LYS A 134 -6.32 -16.62 -22.52
CA LYS A 134 -7.13 -16.29 -23.69
C LYS A 134 -6.56 -16.90 -24.97
N ALA A 135 -5.24 -16.83 -25.17
CA ALA A 135 -4.57 -17.45 -26.32
C ALA A 135 -4.73 -18.99 -26.35
N ALA A 136 -4.91 -19.62 -25.18
CA ALA A 136 -5.19 -21.04 -25.03
C ALA A 136 -6.69 -21.41 -25.06
N GLY A 137 -7.62 -20.43 -25.21
CA GLY A 137 -9.08 -20.65 -25.12
C GLY A 137 -9.56 -21.02 -23.70
N LEU A 138 -8.82 -20.61 -22.66
CA LEU A 138 -9.07 -20.93 -21.26
C LEU A 138 -9.49 -19.71 -20.43
N GLU A 139 -9.91 -18.62 -21.05
CA GLU A 139 -10.32 -17.36 -20.38
C GLU A 139 -11.45 -17.57 -19.37
N GLY A 140 -12.34 -18.53 -19.59
CA GLY A 140 -13.39 -18.89 -18.63
C GLY A 140 -12.89 -19.43 -17.29
N ARG A 141 -11.59 -19.79 -17.18
CA ARG A 141 -10.95 -20.22 -15.93
C ARG A 141 -10.35 -19.07 -15.12
N TRP A 142 -10.32 -17.85 -15.68
CA TRP A 142 -9.68 -16.69 -15.03
C TRP A 142 -10.19 -16.41 -13.60
N GLY A 143 -11.49 -16.48 -13.37
CA GLY A 143 -12.07 -16.28 -12.05
C GLY A 143 -11.52 -17.26 -10.99
N LYS A 144 -11.33 -18.54 -11.34
CA LYS A 144 -10.74 -19.55 -10.45
C LYS A 144 -9.24 -19.31 -10.21
N VAL A 145 -8.54 -18.81 -11.22
CA VAL A 145 -7.12 -18.44 -11.09
C VAL A 145 -6.98 -17.27 -10.13
N LEU A 146 -7.77 -16.22 -10.28
CA LEU A 146 -7.76 -15.06 -9.36
C LEU A 146 -8.09 -15.45 -7.92
N GLU A 147 -9.11 -16.28 -7.72
CA GLU A 147 -9.49 -16.79 -6.39
C GLU A 147 -8.31 -17.52 -5.72
N ARG A 148 -7.65 -18.40 -6.47
CA ARG A 148 -6.48 -19.14 -5.98
C ARG A 148 -5.32 -18.19 -5.65
N VAL A 149 -5.00 -17.27 -6.55
CA VAL A 149 -3.91 -16.30 -6.35
C VAL A 149 -4.19 -15.44 -5.12
N GLN A 150 -5.41 -14.93 -4.96
CA GLN A 150 -5.79 -14.11 -3.81
C GLN A 150 -5.66 -14.89 -2.49
N ARG A 151 -6.12 -16.15 -2.46
CA ARG A 151 -5.98 -17.02 -1.29
C ARG A 151 -4.50 -17.27 -0.96
N ASP A 152 -3.71 -17.68 -1.95
CA ASP A 152 -2.31 -18.04 -1.75
C ASP A 152 -1.46 -16.81 -1.37
N THR A 153 -1.77 -15.62 -1.92
CA THR A 153 -1.17 -14.33 -1.53
C THR A 153 -1.53 -13.96 -0.08
N SER A 154 -2.79 -14.15 0.31
CA SER A 154 -3.22 -13.87 1.69
C SER A 154 -2.53 -14.78 2.70
N LEU A 155 -2.35 -16.06 2.37
CA LEU A 155 -1.58 -16.99 3.21
C LEU A 155 -0.10 -16.61 3.27
N GLY A 156 0.51 -16.28 2.14
CA GLY A 156 1.90 -15.80 2.09
C GLY A 156 2.11 -14.55 2.93
N PHE A 157 1.20 -13.57 2.82
CA PHE A 157 1.22 -12.36 3.63
C PHE A 157 1.07 -12.66 5.12
N PHE A 158 0.13 -13.55 5.50
CA PHE A 158 -0.06 -13.97 6.89
C PHE A 158 1.24 -14.52 7.50
N PHE A 159 1.90 -15.45 6.82
CA PHE A 159 3.16 -16.01 7.33
C PHE A 159 4.31 -14.99 7.31
N ALA A 160 4.39 -14.13 6.29
CA ALA A 160 5.40 -13.08 6.23
C ALA A 160 5.27 -12.09 7.40
N MET A 161 4.04 -11.70 7.77
CA MET A 161 3.78 -10.83 8.92
C MET A 161 4.20 -11.51 10.22
N MET A 162 3.82 -12.79 10.44
CA MET A 162 4.16 -13.53 11.64
C MET A 162 5.68 -13.73 11.79
N ILE A 163 6.32 -14.24 10.76
CA ILE A 163 7.77 -14.53 10.77
C ILE A 163 8.54 -13.21 10.89
N GLY A 164 8.13 -12.18 10.14
CA GLY A 164 8.81 -10.88 10.14
C GLY A 164 8.86 -10.22 11.52
N ALA A 165 7.74 -10.24 12.27
CA ALA A 165 7.70 -9.73 13.63
C ALA A 165 8.53 -10.62 14.59
N ALA A 166 8.41 -11.95 14.46
CA ALA A 166 9.08 -12.90 15.32
C ALA A 166 10.62 -12.81 15.23
N VAL A 167 11.15 -12.68 14.01
CA VAL A 167 12.61 -12.58 13.79
C VAL A 167 13.17 -11.20 14.14
N TYR A 168 12.31 -10.21 14.34
CA TYR A 168 12.71 -8.86 14.74
C TYR A 168 12.67 -8.65 16.26
N ASP A 169 12.09 -9.58 17.03
CA ASP A 169 11.93 -9.46 18.47
C ASP A 169 13.09 -10.12 19.22
N PRO A 170 14.00 -9.36 19.89
CA PRO A 170 15.11 -9.93 20.65
C PRO A 170 14.66 -10.82 21.80
N GLN A 171 13.52 -10.52 22.45
CA GLN A 171 13.03 -11.33 23.57
C GLN A 171 12.63 -12.70 23.09
N MET A 172 11.93 -12.78 21.95
CA MET A 172 11.52 -14.04 21.34
C MET A 172 12.73 -14.86 20.86
N ILE A 173 13.68 -14.22 20.18
CA ILE A 173 14.89 -14.92 19.70
C ILE A 173 15.72 -15.42 20.86
N ASN A 174 15.97 -14.62 21.88
CA ASN A 174 16.72 -15.05 23.07
C ASN A 174 16.01 -16.20 23.81
N ALA A 175 14.68 -16.17 23.93
CA ALA A 175 13.93 -17.28 24.52
C ALA A 175 14.11 -18.58 23.71
N ILE A 176 14.12 -18.51 22.38
CA ILE A 176 14.38 -19.67 21.50
C ILE A 176 15.82 -20.17 21.68
N LEU A 177 16.81 -19.27 21.73
CA LEU A 177 18.22 -19.64 21.91
C LEU A 177 18.45 -20.35 23.26
N VAL A 178 17.86 -19.82 24.34
CA VAL A 178 17.90 -20.45 25.67
C VAL A 178 17.23 -21.83 25.65
N PHE A 179 16.09 -21.98 24.97
CA PHE A 179 15.41 -23.26 24.83
C PHE A 179 16.28 -24.32 24.15
N PHE A 180 17.12 -23.91 23.17
CA PHE A 180 18.10 -24.78 22.52
C PHE A 180 19.44 -24.86 23.25
N GLY A 181 19.55 -24.40 24.50
CA GLY A 181 20.75 -24.47 25.32
C GLY A 181 21.88 -23.55 24.90
N GLN A 182 21.59 -22.51 24.12
CA GLN A 182 22.57 -21.51 23.72
C GLN A 182 22.61 -20.36 24.76
N SER A 183 23.82 -19.97 25.15
CA SER A 183 24.06 -18.86 26.12
C SER A 183 24.32 -17.49 25.46
N VAL A 184 24.12 -17.41 24.13
CA VAL A 184 24.31 -16.16 23.38
C VAL A 184 23.08 -15.29 23.57
N SER A 185 23.27 -14.00 23.89
CA SER A 185 22.22 -12.99 23.86
C SER A 185 22.35 -12.14 22.61
N VAL A 186 21.22 -11.87 21.97
CA VAL A 186 21.11 -11.10 20.72
C VAL A 186 20.37 -9.81 21.03
N ASP A 187 20.89 -8.68 20.54
CA ASP A 187 20.29 -7.36 20.69
C ASP A 187 19.50 -6.94 19.43
N GLN A 188 18.74 -5.84 19.53
CA GLN A 188 17.97 -5.29 18.42
C GLN A 188 18.84 -4.98 17.20
N SER A 189 20.06 -4.47 17.41
CA SER A 189 21.02 -4.14 16.34
C SER A 189 21.45 -5.35 15.50
N ASP A 190 21.43 -6.55 16.08
CA ASP A 190 21.79 -7.79 15.39
C ASP A 190 20.65 -8.29 14.49
N LEU A 191 19.41 -7.99 14.90
CA LEU A 191 18.19 -8.50 14.23
C LEU A 191 17.60 -7.54 13.20
N ILE A 192 17.96 -6.26 13.23
CA ILE A 192 17.36 -5.20 12.41
C ILE A 192 17.38 -5.52 10.91
N LYS A 193 18.40 -6.20 10.42
CA LYS A 193 18.57 -6.58 8.99
C LYS A 193 17.88 -7.89 8.62
N LEU A 194 17.44 -8.68 9.58
CA LEU A 194 16.92 -10.04 9.31
C LEU A 194 15.60 -10.04 8.51
N PRO A 195 14.58 -9.21 8.83
CA PRO A 195 13.39 -9.13 8.00
C PRO A 195 13.66 -8.62 6.58
N ILE A 196 14.67 -7.73 6.42
CA ILE A 196 15.09 -7.24 5.10
C ILE A 196 15.74 -8.38 4.30
N PHE A 197 16.59 -9.18 4.93
CA PHE A 197 17.21 -10.34 4.31
C PHE A 197 16.17 -11.39 3.85
N LEU A 198 15.18 -11.68 4.68
CA LEU A 198 14.06 -12.56 4.30
C LEU A 198 13.27 -12.00 3.11
N THR A 199 13.06 -10.69 3.09
CA THR A 199 12.41 -10.02 1.96
C THR A 199 13.28 -10.03 0.70
N LEU A 200 14.61 -9.97 0.83
CA LEU A 200 15.53 -10.15 -0.30
C LEU A 200 15.39 -11.55 -0.91
N LEU A 201 15.24 -12.59 -0.09
CA LEU A 201 14.98 -13.95 -0.60
C LEU A 201 13.66 -14.01 -1.38
N SER A 202 12.61 -13.31 -0.89
CA SER A 202 11.36 -13.14 -1.66
C SER A 202 11.61 -12.44 -2.98
N ALA A 203 12.41 -11.36 -3.00
CA ALA A 203 12.74 -10.62 -4.21
C ALA A 203 13.50 -11.48 -5.25
N VAL A 204 14.37 -12.39 -4.81
CA VAL A 204 15.02 -13.37 -5.69
C VAL A 204 13.98 -14.26 -6.37
N VAL A 205 12.99 -14.76 -5.62
CA VAL A 205 11.91 -15.58 -6.19
C VAL A 205 11.07 -14.77 -7.17
N VAL A 206 10.71 -13.52 -6.82
CA VAL A 206 9.95 -12.60 -7.70
C VAL A 206 10.68 -12.39 -9.02
N PHE A 207 11.96 -12.04 -8.96
CA PHE A 207 12.79 -11.83 -10.16
C PHE A 207 12.89 -13.10 -11.00
N TRP A 208 13.11 -14.25 -10.38
CA TRP A 208 13.17 -15.54 -11.05
C TRP A 208 11.85 -15.89 -11.74
N MET A 209 10.71 -15.65 -11.07
CA MET A 209 9.39 -15.91 -11.67
C MET A 209 9.12 -14.97 -12.84
N ALA A 210 9.50 -13.69 -12.75
CA ALA A 210 9.39 -12.74 -13.87
C ALA A 210 10.19 -13.20 -15.11
N LEU A 211 11.40 -13.73 -14.91
CA LEU A 211 12.23 -14.29 -15.99
C LEU A 211 11.57 -15.52 -16.64
N ARG A 212 10.83 -16.31 -15.89
CA ARG A 212 10.18 -17.53 -16.39
C ARG A 212 8.86 -17.29 -17.10
N MET A 213 8.19 -16.16 -16.87
CA MET A 213 6.97 -15.81 -17.57
C MET A 213 7.22 -15.65 -19.07
N GLN A 214 6.24 -16.06 -19.88
CA GLN A 214 6.30 -16.00 -21.34
C GLN A 214 5.21 -15.08 -21.86
N GLU A 215 5.56 -14.22 -22.80
CA GLU A 215 4.63 -13.29 -23.40
C GLU A 215 3.84 -13.98 -24.53
N ALA A 216 2.53 -13.75 -24.56
CA ALA A 216 1.72 -14.19 -25.67
C ALA A 216 2.08 -13.39 -26.95
N PRO A 217 1.95 -13.99 -28.15
CA PRO A 217 2.17 -13.28 -29.41
C PRO A 217 1.27 -12.03 -29.49
N ARG A 218 1.83 -10.91 -29.93
CA ARG A 218 1.12 -9.63 -30.08
C ARG A 218 0.71 -9.40 -31.50
N GLU A 219 -0.44 -8.74 -31.67
CA GLU A 219 -0.98 -8.44 -33.00
C GLU A 219 -0.44 -7.13 -33.59
N GLU A 220 -0.06 -6.12 -32.79
CA GLU A 220 0.46 -4.83 -33.28
C GLU A 220 1.44 -4.18 -32.30
N GLU A 221 2.54 -3.61 -32.78
CA GLU A 221 3.48 -2.76 -32.03
C GLU A 221 3.22 -1.29 -32.36
N LEU A 222 2.55 -0.58 -31.46
CA LEU A 222 2.48 0.88 -31.52
C LEU A 222 3.81 1.49 -31.01
N GLY A 223 4.21 2.63 -31.57
CA GLY A 223 5.38 3.35 -31.10
C GLY A 223 5.22 3.85 -29.65
N ILE A 224 6.29 3.79 -28.84
CA ILE A 224 6.30 4.21 -27.43
C ILE A 224 5.73 5.62 -27.27
N ARG A 225 6.15 6.57 -28.11
CA ARG A 225 5.72 7.97 -28.05
C ARG A 225 4.23 8.14 -28.29
N GLU A 226 3.68 7.41 -29.25
CA GLU A 226 2.24 7.45 -29.59
C GLU A 226 1.40 6.84 -28.48
N THR A 227 1.86 5.73 -27.92
CA THR A 227 1.16 5.05 -26.81
C THR A 227 1.16 5.92 -25.56
N LEU A 228 2.29 6.52 -25.19
CA LEU A 228 2.38 7.47 -24.08
C LEU A 228 1.44 8.67 -24.29
N ALA A 229 1.48 9.29 -25.46
CA ALA A 229 0.60 10.41 -25.78
C ALA A 229 -0.88 10.03 -25.72
N ARG A 230 -1.25 8.82 -26.15
CA ARG A 230 -2.60 8.28 -26.06
C ARG A 230 -3.02 8.08 -24.61
N CYS A 231 -2.19 7.43 -23.80
CA CYS A 231 -2.47 7.20 -22.38
C CYS A 231 -2.67 8.51 -21.60
N TRP A 232 -1.79 9.50 -21.79
CA TRP A 232 -1.95 10.82 -21.16
C TRP A 232 -3.22 11.53 -21.61
N ARG A 233 -3.56 11.45 -22.89
CA ARG A 233 -4.80 12.02 -23.41
C ARG A 233 -6.03 11.34 -22.81
N GLU A 234 -6.07 10.01 -22.74
CA GLU A 234 -7.18 9.25 -22.15
C GLU A 234 -7.33 9.53 -20.66
N THR A 235 -6.20 9.59 -19.94
CA THR A 235 -6.19 10.00 -18.51
C THR A 235 -6.73 11.42 -18.35
N GLY A 236 -6.33 12.36 -19.20
CA GLY A 236 -6.83 13.74 -19.18
C GLY A 236 -8.33 13.85 -19.48
N VAL A 237 -8.84 13.08 -20.46
CA VAL A 237 -10.28 13.01 -20.78
C VAL A 237 -11.06 12.43 -19.59
N THR A 238 -10.56 11.36 -19.00
CA THR A 238 -11.17 10.75 -17.81
C THR A 238 -11.15 11.67 -16.60
N ALA A 239 -10.03 12.35 -16.35
CA ALA A 239 -9.93 13.36 -15.31
C ALA A 239 -11.01 14.43 -15.50
N ARG A 240 -11.13 14.99 -16.72
CA ARG A 240 -12.15 16.00 -17.02
C ARG A 240 -13.57 15.46 -16.78
N TRP A 241 -13.86 14.23 -17.18
CA TRP A 241 -15.16 13.61 -16.95
C TRP A 241 -15.45 13.44 -15.45
N ILE A 242 -14.49 12.95 -14.66
CA ILE A 242 -14.62 12.85 -13.20
C ILE A 242 -14.91 14.22 -12.58
N TRP A 243 -14.13 15.24 -12.98
CA TRP A 243 -14.28 16.60 -12.45
C TRP A 243 -15.58 17.30 -12.86
N THR A 244 -16.26 16.86 -13.91
CA THR A 244 -17.52 17.44 -14.39
C THR A 244 -18.76 16.64 -14.02
N THR A 245 -18.62 15.42 -13.52
CA THR A 245 -19.71 14.53 -13.14
C THR A 245 -19.83 14.44 -11.62
N TYR A 246 -20.99 14.76 -11.07
CA TYR A 246 -21.20 14.88 -9.61
C TYR A 246 -20.77 13.64 -8.82
N LEU A 247 -21.33 12.48 -9.14
CA LEU A 247 -21.12 11.26 -8.35
C LEU A 247 -19.65 10.77 -8.37
N PRO A 248 -18.97 10.61 -9.52
CA PRO A 248 -17.55 10.27 -9.56
C PRO A 248 -16.65 11.27 -8.83
N PHE A 249 -16.93 12.57 -8.98
CA PHE A 249 -16.20 13.62 -8.27
C PHE A 249 -16.26 13.42 -6.74
N CYS A 250 -17.48 13.25 -6.21
CA CYS A 250 -17.69 13.06 -4.76
C CYS A 250 -17.01 11.79 -4.26
N ILE A 251 -17.10 10.68 -5.02
CA ILE A 251 -16.49 9.40 -4.65
C ILE A 251 -14.97 9.50 -4.63
N ILE A 252 -14.36 10.13 -5.65
CA ILE A 252 -12.89 10.29 -5.70
C ILE A 252 -12.40 11.16 -4.56
N LEU A 253 -13.04 12.30 -4.27
CA LEU A 253 -12.64 13.16 -3.14
C LEU A 253 -12.80 12.44 -1.80
N ALA A 254 -13.90 11.71 -1.58
CA ALA A 254 -14.09 10.91 -0.37
C ALA A 254 -13.01 9.82 -0.26
N ALA A 255 -12.68 9.15 -1.37
CA ALA A 255 -11.60 8.16 -1.41
C ALA A 255 -10.25 8.78 -1.04
N MET A 256 -9.90 9.95 -1.60
CA MET A 256 -8.65 10.65 -1.32
C MET A 256 -8.51 10.96 0.17
N VAL A 257 -9.55 11.48 0.81
CA VAL A 257 -9.51 11.87 2.23
C VAL A 257 -9.48 10.65 3.14
N LEU A 258 -10.37 9.68 2.93
CA LEU A 258 -10.46 8.48 3.78
C LEU A 258 -9.22 7.60 3.66
N ASP A 259 -8.79 7.32 2.42
CA ASP A 259 -7.62 6.46 2.17
C ASP A 259 -6.34 7.08 2.72
N SER A 260 -6.09 8.37 2.43
CA SER A 260 -4.83 9.01 2.85
C SER A 260 -4.64 9.01 4.36
N VAL A 261 -5.68 9.37 5.13
CA VAL A 261 -5.59 9.46 6.60
C VAL A 261 -5.45 8.07 7.23
N ILE A 262 -6.23 7.09 6.76
CA ILE A 262 -6.11 5.73 7.28
C ILE A 262 -4.74 5.15 6.92
N ARG A 263 -4.29 5.29 5.68
CA ARG A 263 -3.01 4.80 5.21
C ARG A 263 -1.84 5.46 5.95
N GLN A 264 -1.94 6.75 6.28
CA GLN A 264 -0.95 7.43 7.12
C GLN A 264 -0.78 6.73 8.47
N PHE A 265 -1.89 6.39 9.15
CA PHE A 265 -1.82 5.63 10.39
C PHE A 265 -1.26 4.21 10.14
N LEU A 266 -1.71 3.50 9.11
CA LEU A 266 -1.25 2.15 8.83
C LEU A 266 0.27 2.06 8.61
N THR A 267 0.86 3.07 8.00
CA THR A 267 2.32 3.12 7.83
C THR A 267 3.07 3.42 9.12
N LEU A 268 2.41 4.07 10.09
CA LEU A 268 2.94 4.38 11.42
C LEU A 268 2.59 3.32 12.47
N ALA A 269 1.80 2.30 12.10
CA ALA A 269 1.19 1.37 13.03
C ALA A 269 2.21 0.64 13.93
N SER A 270 3.37 0.24 13.40
CA SER A 270 4.38 -0.45 14.22
C SER A 270 4.98 0.45 15.32
N GLU A 271 5.16 1.74 15.05
CA GLU A 271 5.57 2.69 16.10
C GLU A 271 4.43 2.93 17.10
N TYR A 272 3.19 2.97 16.65
CA TYR A 272 2.04 3.05 17.54
C TYR A 272 1.93 1.85 18.49
N TRP A 273 2.18 0.62 17.97
CA TRP A 273 2.19 -0.59 18.80
C TRP A 273 3.28 -0.54 19.87
N ASN A 274 4.45 0.02 19.54
CA ASN A 274 5.54 0.25 20.48
C ASN A 274 5.11 1.21 21.60
N VAL A 275 4.50 2.34 21.25
CA VAL A 275 4.02 3.35 22.22
C VAL A 275 2.96 2.80 23.17
N ILE A 276 2.05 1.95 22.71
CA ILE A 276 1.03 1.32 23.56
C ILE A 276 1.51 0.03 24.27
N ASN A 277 2.83 -0.19 24.29
CA ASN A 277 3.53 -1.28 25.01
C ASN A 277 3.13 -2.69 24.57
N LEU A 278 2.86 -2.91 23.29
CA LEU A 278 2.66 -4.25 22.76
C LEU A 278 4.01 -4.92 22.47
N PRO A 279 4.15 -6.24 22.77
CA PRO A 279 5.37 -6.98 22.41
C PRO A 279 5.56 -7.01 20.88
N ILE A 280 6.80 -6.84 20.40
CA ILE A 280 7.11 -6.76 18.97
C ILE A 280 6.64 -8.00 18.23
N ALA A 281 6.84 -9.21 18.79
CA ALA A 281 6.34 -10.46 18.18
C ALA A 281 4.83 -10.44 17.93
N SER A 282 4.03 -9.68 18.71
CA SER A 282 2.58 -9.57 18.52
C SER A 282 2.17 -8.74 17.28
N TYR A 283 3.05 -7.89 16.74
CA TYR A 283 2.73 -7.04 15.58
C TYR A 283 2.37 -7.87 14.35
N GLY A 284 3.02 -9.03 14.19
CA GLY A 284 2.68 -10.00 13.15
C GLY A 284 1.29 -10.58 13.30
N LEU A 285 0.90 -10.94 14.54
CA LEU A 285 -0.46 -11.42 14.86
C LEU A 285 -1.51 -10.36 14.60
N ILE A 286 -1.24 -9.11 15.00
CA ILE A 286 -2.14 -7.98 14.78
C ILE A 286 -2.34 -7.76 13.28
N GLY A 287 -1.26 -7.63 12.50
CA GLY A 287 -1.33 -7.45 11.06
C GLY A 287 -2.04 -8.61 10.34
N SER A 288 -1.75 -9.83 10.73
CA SER A 288 -2.43 -11.03 10.21
C SER A 288 -3.91 -11.08 10.58
N GLY A 289 -4.25 -10.75 11.84
CA GLY A 289 -5.64 -10.66 12.31
C GLY A 289 -6.44 -9.58 11.56
N MET A 290 -5.80 -8.44 11.31
CA MET A 290 -6.42 -7.37 10.54
C MET A 290 -6.59 -7.75 9.06
N ALA A 291 -5.67 -8.51 8.47
CA ALA A 291 -5.85 -9.07 7.12
C ALA A 291 -7.05 -10.02 7.03
N LEU A 292 -7.33 -10.80 8.10
CA LEU A 292 -8.54 -11.65 8.17
C LEU A 292 -9.85 -10.86 8.14
N MET A 293 -9.83 -9.58 8.52
CA MET A 293 -11.02 -8.70 8.36
C MET A 293 -11.44 -8.59 6.89
N GLY A 294 -10.52 -8.76 5.94
CA GLY A 294 -10.81 -8.85 4.51
C GLY A 294 -11.77 -9.98 4.12
N LEU A 295 -11.98 -10.98 4.98
CA LEU A 295 -12.97 -12.06 4.77
C LEU A 295 -14.40 -11.63 5.15
N PHE A 296 -14.55 -10.79 6.16
CA PHE A 296 -15.85 -10.43 6.75
C PHE A 296 -16.34 -9.05 6.31
N VAL A 297 -15.46 -8.07 6.31
CA VAL A 297 -15.81 -6.66 6.01
C VAL A 297 -16.42 -6.48 4.62
N PRO A 298 -15.97 -7.13 3.53
CA PRO A 298 -16.61 -7.02 2.22
C PRO A 298 -18.07 -7.52 2.21
N ARG A 299 -18.39 -8.53 3.01
CA ARG A 299 -19.79 -9.00 3.14
C ARG A 299 -20.66 -7.94 3.82
N VAL A 300 -20.16 -7.31 4.89
CA VAL A 300 -20.85 -6.19 5.56
C VAL A 300 -20.98 -5.01 4.60
N ALA A 301 -19.92 -4.66 3.89
CA ALA A 301 -19.91 -3.58 2.89
C ALA A 301 -20.97 -3.80 1.81
N ARG A 302 -21.10 -5.04 1.30
CA ARG A 302 -22.13 -5.39 0.32
C ARG A 302 -23.53 -5.16 0.86
N ILE A 303 -23.83 -5.66 2.07
CA ILE A 303 -25.14 -5.48 2.72
C ILE A 303 -25.45 -3.99 2.92
N LEU A 304 -24.48 -3.22 3.37
CA LEU A 304 -24.62 -1.76 3.54
C LEU A 304 -24.88 -1.07 2.20
N ALA A 305 -24.16 -1.45 1.15
CA ALA A 305 -24.31 -0.87 -0.18
C ALA A 305 -25.65 -1.21 -0.86
N GLU A 306 -26.26 -2.35 -0.51
CA GLU A 306 -27.59 -2.76 -0.97
C GLU A 306 -28.73 -2.04 -0.22
N LYS A 307 -28.51 -1.66 1.07
CA LYS A 307 -29.54 -1.10 1.95
C LYS A 307 -29.47 0.41 2.12
N ARG A 308 -28.36 1.05 1.78
CA ARG A 308 -28.09 2.46 2.06
C ARG A 308 -27.59 3.19 0.82
N THR A 309 -27.78 4.51 0.80
CA THR A 309 -27.25 5.36 -0.26
C THR A 309 -25.71 5.49 -0.16
N PRO A 310 -25.01 5.82 -1.26
CA PRO A 310 -23.57 6.07 -1.22
C PRO A 310 -23.19 7.11 -0.16
N LEU A 311 -23.93 8.19 -0.05
CA LEU A 311 -23.68 9.25 0.94
C LEU A 311 -23.75 8.72 2.38
N GLN A 312 -24.79 7.95 2.71
CA GLN A 312 -24.93 7.35 4.05
C GLN A 312 -23.77 6.42 4.38
N ASN A 313 -23.30 5.63 3.40
CA ASN A 313 -22.17 4.73 3.58
C ASN A 313 -20.86 5.48 3.81
N PHE A 314 -20.59 6.55 3.04
CA PHE A 314 -19.39 7.38 3.25
C PHE A 314 -19.44 8.16 4.57
N ILE A 315 -20.61 8.68 4.99
CA ILE A 315 -20.77 9.34 6.30
C ILE A 315 -20.52 8.35 7.43
N THR A 316 -21.09 7.13 7.36
CA THR A 316 -20.88 6.11 8.40
C THR A 316 -19.40 5.71 8.48
N THR A 317 -18.73 5.54 7.34
CA THR A 317 -17.30 5.22 7.29
C THR A 317 -16.47 6.40 7.83
N ALA A 318 -16.79 7.63 7.46
CA ALA A 318 -16.10 8.83 7.96
C ALA A 318 -16.26 8.98 9.48
N ALA A 319 -17.45 8.70 10.04
CA ALA A 319 -17.67 8.70 11.48
C ALA A 319 -16.81 7.63 12.18
N ALA A 320 -16.73 6.41 11.63
CA ALA A 320 -15.88 5.35 12.17
C ALA A 320 -14.39 5.73 12.13
N VAL A 321 -13.94 6.35 11.04
CA VAL A 321 -12.56 6.87 10.90
C VAL A 321 -12.30 7.94 11.95
N PHE A 322 -13.20 8.91 12.11
CA PHE A 322 -13.04 9.99 13.09
C PHE A 322 -12.94 9.44 14.52
N ILE A 323 -13.83 8.53 14.91
CA ILE A 323 -13.80 7.86 16.22
C ILE A 323 -12.47 7.10 16.40
N GLY A 324 -12.03 6.37 15.38
CA GLY A 324 -10.75 5.68 15.39
C GLY A 324 -9.58 6.63 15.59
N LEU A 325 -9.50 7.72 14.83
CA LEU A 325 -8.43 8.72 14.93
C LEU A 325 -8.39 9.40 16.30
N VAL A 326 -9.53 9.79 16.85
CA VAL A 326 -9.62 10.37 18.21
C VAL A 326 -9.13 9.35 19.24
N GLY A 327 -9.57 8.09 19.11
CA GLY A 327 -9.14 7.02 20.01
C GLY A 327 -7.64 6.73 19.98
N LEU A 328 -7.00 6.83 18.80
CA LEU A 328 -5.54 6.67 18.69
C LEU A 328 -4.78 7.76 19.45
N GLY A 329 -5.28 8.99 19.48
CA GLY A 329 -4.64 10.12 20.17
C GLY A 329 -4.52 9.95 21.70
N PHE A 330 -5.29 9.03 22.32
CA PHE A 330 -5.15 8.71 23.73
C PHE A 330 -4.02 7.73 24.02
N ALA A 331 -3.53 6.99 23.02
CA ALA A 331 -2.43 6.03 23.10
C ALA A 331 -2.49 5.12 24.37
N ILE A 332 -3.68 4.59 24.70
CA ILE A 332 -3.91 3.80 25.92
C ILE A 332 -3.14 2.48 25.81
N PRO A 333 -2.23 2.17 26.78
CA PRO A 333 -1.48 0.92 26.76
C PRO A 333 -2.39 -0.30 26.57
N TYR A 334 -1.98 -1.20 25.67
CA TYR A 334 -2.69 -2.42 25.22
C TYR A 334 -4.05 -2.15 24.54
N TRP A 335 -4.89 -1.27 25.07
CA TRP A 335 -6.25 -1.00 24.59
C TRP A 335 -6.30 -0.12 23.34
N GLY A 336 -5.21 0.58 23.03
CA GLY A 336 -5.09 1.39 21.80
C GLY A 336 -5.27 0.59 20.50
N ILE A 337 -5.26 -0.74 20.55
CA ILE A 337 -5.59 -1.61 19.41
C ILE A 337 -7.05 -1.45 18.96
N ILE A 338 -7.98 -1.16 19.89
CA ILE A 338 -9.42 -1.04 19.58
C ILE A 338 -9.69 0.06 18.54
N PRO A 339 -9.26 1.33 18.72
CA PRO A 339 -9.44 2.36 17.69
C PRO A 339 -8.75 2.03 16.37
N ALA A 340 -7.63 1.32 16.38
CA ALA A 340 -6.98 0.87 15.16
C ALA A 340 -7.83 -0.11 14.36
N ILE A 341 -8.59 -1.00 15.01
CA ILE A 341 -9.52 -1.92 14.34
C ILE A 341 -10.57 -1.15 13.52
N PHE A 342 -11.09 -0.03 14.04
CA PHE A 342 -12.03 0.83 13.29
C PHE A 342 -11.40 1.36 12.00
N LEU A 343 -10.13 1.75 12.03
CA LEU A 343 -9.43 2.24 10.84
C LEU A 343 -9.17 1.11 9.82
N TYR A 344 -8.76 -0.07 10.28
CA TYR A 344 -8.59 -1.24 9.41
C TYR A 344 -9.90 -1.69 8.76
N ALA A 345 -11.01 -1.68 9.51
CA ALA A 345 -12.32 -1.94 8.93
C ALA A 345 -12.70 -0.87 7.88
N SER A 346 -12.43 0.38 8.20
CA SER A 346 -12.79 1.52 7.37
C SER A 346 -12.02 1.57 6.04
N ILE A 347 -10.74 1.14 5.99
CA ILE A 347 -10.01 1.07 4.72
C ILE A 347 -10.62 0.02 3.79
N GLN A 348 -11.05 -1.13 4.32
CA GLN A 348 -11.71 -2.18 3.55
C GLN A 348 -13.09 -1.72 3.05
N LEU A 349 -13.88 -1.06 3.91
CA LEU A 349 -15.18 -0.46 3.53
C LEU A 349 -15.00 0.58 2.44
N THR A 350 -14.03 1.50 2.60
CA THR A 350 -13.72 2.53 1.61
C THR A 350 -13.36 1.91 0.26
N GLY A 351 -12.45 0.93 0.25
CA GLY A 351 -12.05 0.23 -0.97
C GLY A 351 -13.24 -0.42 -1.69
N PHE A 352 -14.13 -1.08 -0.95
CA PHE A 352 -15.33 -1.71 -1.52
C PHE A 352 -16.31 -0.68 -2.09
N PHE A 353 -16.69 0.34 -1.31
CA PHE A 353 -17.65 1.35 -1.74
C PHE A 353 -17.16 2.14 -2.94
N VAL A 354 -15.91 2.59 -2.91
CA VAL A 354 -15.30 3.33 -4.02
C VAL A 354 -15.26 2.48 -5.28
N SER A 355 -14.81 1.22 -5.18
CA SER A 355 -14.77 0.31 -6.32
C SER A 355 -16.17 0.08 -6.89
N ARG A 356 -17.15 -0.24 -6.05
CA ARG A 356 -18.53 -0.51 -6.49
C ARG A 356 -19.15 0.70 -7.18
N TYR A 357 -19.18 1.84 -6.50
CA TYR A 357 -19.89 3.02 -7.00
C TYR A 357 -19.21 3.65 -8.23
N LEU A 358 -17.88 3.61 -8.33
CA LEU A 358 -17.19 4.04 -9.55
C LEU A 358 -17.45 3.10 -10.72
N ASN A 359 -17.50 1.78 -10.49
CA ASN A 359 -17.83 0.83 -11.54
C ASN A 359 -19.27 0.97 -12.05
N GLU A 360 -20.21 1.29 -11.17
CA GLU A 360 -21.61 1.56 -11.52
C GLU A 360 -21.76 2.88 -12.29
N ALA A 361 -21.02 3.93 -11.91
CA ALA A 361 -21.10 5.26 -12.52
C ALA A 361 -20.30 5.39 -13.82
N ALA A 362 -19.21 4.62 -13.99
CA ALA A 362 -18.30 4.77 -15.11
C ALA A 362 -18.83 4.15 -16.41
N PRO A 363 -18.76 4.87 -17.55
CA PRO A 363 -19.03 4.28 -18.86
C PRO A 363 -18.11 3.08 -19.13
N SER A 364 -18.64 2.02 -19.74
CA SER A 364 -17.89 0.76 -19.96
C SER A 364 -16.55 0.96 -20.66
N LYS A 365 -16.47 1.90 -21.63
CA LYS A 365 -15.24 2.21 -22.38
C LYS A 365 -14.16 2.91 -21.57
N GLN A 366 -14.52 3.57 -20.46
CA GLN A 366 -13.59 4.38 -19.63
C GLN A 366 -13.38 3.76 -18.23
N ARG A 367 -14.03 2.65 -17.91
CA ARG A 367 -14.03 2.07 -16.55
C ARG A 367 -12.63 1.76 -16.04
N ALA A 368 -11.78 1.15 -16.85
CA ALA A 368 -10.40 0.85 -16.47
C ALA A 368 -9.60 2.12 -16.15
N THR A 369 -9.71 3.16 -17.00
CA THR A 369 -9.03 4.44 -16.81
C THR A 369 -9.55 5.19 -15.57
N VAL A 370 -10.85 5.09 -15.26
CA VAL A 370 -11.45 5.68 -14.02
C VAL A 370 -10.87 5.01 -12.77
N LEU A 371 -10.72 3.69 -12.78
CA LEU A 371 -10.15 2.95 -11.65
C LEU A 371 -8.65 3.22 -11.48
N SER A 372 -7.90 3.34 -12.57
CA SER A 372 -6.50 3.77 -12.55
C SER A 372 -6.37 5.21 -12.01
N PHE A 373 -7.22 6.14 -12.46
CA PHE A 373 -7.26 7.52 -11.95
C PHE A 373 -7.57 7.58 -10.45
N ARG A 374 -8.41 6.67 -9.92
CA ARG A 374 -8.63 6.53 -8.47
C ARG A 374 -7.32 6.21 -7.76
N GLY A 375 -6.56 5.21 -8.22
CA GLY A 375 -5.28 4.83 -7.64
C GLY A 375 -4.29 5.99 -7.63
N LEU A 376 -4.16 6.69 -8.76
CA LEU A 376 -3.35 7.89 -8.89
C LEU A 376 -3.77 8.97 -7.88
N SER A 377 -5.07 9.25 -7.75
CA SER A 377 -5.61 10.29 -6.86
C SER A 377 -5.37 9.96 -5.38
N THR A 378 -5.57 8.69 -4.96
CA THR A 378 -5.34 8.27 -3.57
C THR A 378 -3.85 8.26 -3.22
N ASN A 379 -2.96 7.83 -4.12
CA ASN A 379 -1.51 7.90 -3.91
C ASN A 379 -1.02 9.35 -3.85
N PHE A 380 -1.54 10.23 -4.70
CA PHE A 380 -1.22 11.66 -4.67
C PHE A 380 -1.64 12.31 -3.34
N SER A 381 -2.86 12.05 -2.90
CA SER A 381 -3.39 12.54 -1.62
C SER A 381 -2.57 12.04 -0.43
N TYR A 382 -2.21 10.75 -0.41
CA TYR A 382 -1.35 10.17 0.61
C TYR A 382 0.05 10.80 0.61
N GLY A 383 0.64 11.05 -0.55
CA GLY A 383 1.94 11.71 -0.67
C GLY A 383 1.92 13.13 -0.09
N ILE A 384 0.88 13.92 -0.40
CA ILE A 384 0.69 15.25 0.19
C ILE A 384 0.56 15.17 1.71
N LEU A 385 -0.30 14.29 2.23
CA LEU A 385 -0.47 14.13 3.67
C LEU A 385 0.84 13.73 4.36
N SER A 386 1.61 12.80 3.78
CA SER A 386 2.90 12.38 4.35
C SER A 386 3.89 13.54 4.44
N LEU A 387 3.94 14.42 3.43
CA LEU A 387 4.77 15.63 3.47
C LEU A 387 4.26 16.64 4.51
N MET A 388 2.94 16.86 4.60
CA MET A 388 2.34 17.72 5.63
C MET A 388 2.59 17.17 7.03
N TYR A 389 2.51 15.85 7.21
CA TYR A 389 2.82 15.18 8.47
C TYR A 389 4.29 15.37 8.87
N SER A 390 5.22 15.31 7.91
CA SER A 390 6.63 15.65 8.16
C SER A 390 6.79 17.07 8.68
N GLY A 391 6.11 18.04 8.05
CA GLY A 391 6.10 19.44 8.50
C GLY A 391 5.52 19.61 9.90
N LEU A 392 4.43 18.88 10.21
CA LEU A 392 3.83 18.85 11.54
C LEU A 392 4.83 18.37 12.62
N ILE A 393 5.53 17.28 12.35
CA ILE A 393 6.57 16.76 13.27
C ILE A 393 7.66 17.80 13.53
N VAL A 394 8.13 18.49 12.49
CA VAL A 394 9.12 19.56 12.64
C VAL A 394 8.55 20.70 13.49
N TRP A 395 7.31 21.09 13.24
CA TRP A 395 6.63 22.16 13.98
C TRP A 395 6.47 21.79 15.47
N ILE A 396 5.99 20.60 15.82
CA ILE A 396 5.87 20.12 17.21
C ILE A 396 7.24 20.17 17.90
N LYS A 397 8.29 19.67 17.24
CA LYS A 397 9.67 19.72 17.78
C LYS A 397 10.17 21.14 18.07
N THR A 398 9.76 22.13 17.30
CA THR A 398 10.15 23.52 17.54
C THR A 398 9.46 24.13 18.75
N GLN A 399 8.25 23.66 19.08
CA GLN A 399 7.51 24.10 20.27
C GLN A 399 8.07 23.49 21.56
N GLU A 400 8.52 22.23 21.52
CA GLU A 400 9.08 21.51 22.68
C GLU A 400 10.53 21.89 23.04
N ARG A 401 11.20 22.77 22.30
CA ARG A 401 12.63 23.15 22.50
C ARG A 401 12.99 23.65 23.90
N GLY A 402 12.10 23.59 24.89
CA GLY A 402 12.33 23.90 26.29
C GLY A 402 12.27 22.73 27.28
N ALA A 403 11.86 21.55 26.87
CA ALA A 403 11.58 20.42 27.75
C ALA A 403 12.16 19.10 27.21
N ILE A 404 13.08 18.51 27.99
CA ILE A 404 13.52 17.10 27.99
C ILE A 404 14.13 16.57 26.67
N VAL A 405 15.44 16.33 26.69
CA VAL A 405 16.19 15.61 25.64
C VAL A 405 16.19 14.11 25.97
N GLY A 406 15.69 13.24 25.11
CA GLY A 406 15.72 11.79 25.25
C GLY A 406 14.64 11.04 24.46
N ASP A 407 14.61 9.71 24.57
CA ASP A 407 13.62 8.83 23.91
C ASP A 407 12.17 9.13 24.32
N ALA A 408 11.96 9.56 25.57
CA ALA A 408 10.67 10.01 26.07
C ALA A 408 10.11 11.20 25.24
N SER A 409 10.97 12.05 24.70
CA SER A 409 10.55 13.17 23.87
C SER A 409 10.11 12.74 22.45
N GLN A 410 10.65 11.65 21.91
CA GLN A 410 10.22 11.15 20.60
C GLN A 410 8.84 10.51 20.64
N GLN A 411 8.54 9.76 21.70
CA GLN A 411 7.23 9.16 21.90
C GLN A 411 6.14 10.22 22.16
N SER A 412 6.45 11.26 22.94
CA SER A 412 5.50 12.38 23.19
C SER A 412 5.16 13.11 21.88
N ILE A 413 6.17 13.44 21.07
CA ILE A 413 5.99 14.06 19.76
C ILE A 413 5.13 13.18 18.83
N PHE A 414 5.37 11.87 18.85
CA PHE A 414 4.58 10.94 18.06
C PHE A 414 3.12 10.93 18.49
N VAL A 415 2.84 10.78 19.79
CA VAL A 415 1.45 10.80 20.32
C VAL A 415 0.77 12.13 20.03
N GLU A 416 1.44 13.26 20.25
CA GLU A 416 0.91 14.59 19.91
C GLU A 416 0.58 14.68 18.42
N SER A 417 1.44 14.17 17.55
CA SER A 417 1.19 14.17 16.10
C SER A 417 -0.06 13.37 15.69
N LEU A 418 -0.37 12.29 16.42
CA LEU A 418 -1.60 11.52 16.19
C LEU A 418 -2.86 12.31 16.59
N GLN A 419 -2.77 13.18 17.60
CA GLN A 419 -3.89 14.04 18.04
C GLN A 419 -4.27 15.09 16.99
N TRP A 420 -3.37 15.42 16.06
CA TRP A 420 -3.63 16.33 14.94
C TRP A 420 -4.36 15.67 13.77
N LEU A 421 -4.30 14.34 13.61
CA LEU A 421 -4.94 13.63 12.50
C LEU A 421 -6.48 13.80 12.46
N PRO A 422 -7.24 13.78 13.59
CA PRO A 422 -8.67 14.06 13.57
C PRO A 422 -9.01 15.45 13.02
N TRP A 423 -8.21 16.47 13.38
CA TRP A 423 -8.41 17.85 12.92
C TRP A 423 -8.13 17.99 11.43
N TYR A 424 -7.01 17.41 10.95
CA TYR A 424 -6.73 17.34 9.53
C TYR A 424 -7.90 16.69 8.77
N PHE A 425 -8.39 15.57 9.28
CA PHE A 425 -9.50 14.84 8.67
C PHE A 425 -10.77 15.69 8.57
N LEU A 426 -11.15 16.39 9.64
CA LEU A 426 -12.31 17.30 9.64
C LEU A 426 -12.15 18.45 8.66
N VAL A 427 -10.97 19.07 8.59
CA VAL A 427 -10.69 20.14 7.63
C VAL A 427 -10.83 19.63 6.20
N CYS A 428 -10.25 18.46 5.88
CA CYS A 428 -10.38 17.85 4.55
C CYS A 428 -11.83 17.49 4.21
N LEU A 429 -12.61 16.95 5.15
CA LEU A 429 -14.05 16.71 4.95
C LEU A 429 -14.81 18.01 4.68
N GLY A 430 -14.51 19.07 5.43
CA GLY A 430 -15.08 20.40 5.21
C GLY A 430 -14.77 20.93 3.81
N LEU A 431 -13.52 20.78 3.35
CA LEU A 431 -13.12 21.17 1.99
C LEU A 431 -13.84 20.36 0.91
N VAL A 432 -14.05 19.05 1.12
CA VAL A 432 -14.85 18.22 0.22
C VAL A 432 -16.29 18.76 0.13
N PHE A 433 -16.91 19.04 1.27
CA PHE A 433 -18.28 19.59 1.33
C PHE A 433 -18.40 20.94 0.61
N VAL A 434 -17.48 21.85 0.89
CA VAL A 434 -17.42 23.18 0.26
C VAL A 434 -17.22 23.06 -1.26
N SER A 435 -16.28 22.19 -1.69
CA SER A 435 -16.01 21.99 -3.12
C SER A 435 -17.21 21.38 -3.87
N GLN A 436 -17.96 20.49 -3.25
CA GLN A 436 -19.20 19.93 -3.79
C GLN A 436 -20.26 21.03 -3.93
N HIS A 437 -20.47 21.83 -2.89
CA HIS A 437 -21.47 22.90 -2.89
C HIS A 437 -21.16 23.97 -3.92
N LEU A 438 -19.92 24.45 -3.99
CA LEU A 438 -19.50 25.46 -4.96
C LEU A 438 -19.62 24.97 -6.42
N ARG A 439 -19.40 23.68 -6.68
CA ARG A 439 -19.37 23.16 -8.03
C ARG A 439 -20.71 22.67 -8.55
N PHE A 440 -21.55 22.13 -7.68
CA PHE A 440 -22.80 21.46 -8.05
C PHE A 440 -24.03 22.01 -7.30
N GLY A 441 -23.88 22.91 -6.33
CA GLY A 441 -24.98 23.43 -5.51
C GLY A 441 -26.07 24.12 -6.32
N ASN A 442 -25.72 24.78 -7.42
CA ASN A 442 -26.70 25.42 -8.33
C ASN A 442 -27.39 24.44 -9.30
N LYS A 443 -26.94 23.15 -9.37
CA LYS A 443 -27.55 22.15 -10.26
C LYS A 443 -28.56 21.24 -9.55
N GLN A 444 -28.74 21.37 -8.24
CA GLN A 444 -29.73 20.61 -7.46
C GLN A 444 -31.03 21.39 -7.23
N SER A 445 -31.11 22.65 -7.69
CA SER A 445 -32.30 23.49 -7.56
C SER A 445 -33.17 23.53 -8.83
N ASP A 446 -32.80 22.81 -9.87
CA ASP A 446 -33.59 22.54 -11.08
C ASP A 446 -33.90 21.02 -11.16
#